data_d33d0979ffbddd8ab8108577495cfb19
#
_entry.id   d33d0979ffbddd8ab8108577495cfb19
#
_cell.length_a   1.000
_cell.length_b   1.000
_cell.length_c   1.000
_cell.angle_alpha   90.00
_cell.angle_beta   90.00
_cell.angle_gamma   90.00
#
_symmetry.space_group_name_H-M   'P 1'
#
loop_
_entity.id
_entity.type
_entity.pdbx_description
1 polymer ?
#
loop_
_entity_poly.entity_id
_entity_poly.type
_entity_poly.pdbx_seq_one_letter_code
_entity_poly.pdbx_strand_id
1 'polypeptide(L)'
;MNRRCLSALLIALVLILPLAGQQNALLKDYIAAVVTSPPDRLHADPFYKKYTDASGIPVLSSDKAPNAALLVARDIVIHMLSRRTDLREAMIAQNWRIGVMAQSEKTTDIPEHRNLKKPSYDEVTDIERAHWDHISKMSDREYWDKRARGLGGNPTTCAEENLLGYPDTRYYGENIFVHEFSHAIHAAIRIADPKLAADIDQAYRDAMAIGLWTGSYGTTNPDEYWAEGTQFWFYSNYEYRDGEHIINSPQDLMRYDPKLYELLSRVYPDHEIPVDAYRGKRIKAPASHRSGAEIVSED
;
A
#
# COMPACT_ATOMS: atom_id res chain seq x y z
N MET A 1 -36.23 36.10 48.45
CA MET A 1 -35.00 36.51 47.67
C MET A 1 -34.50 35.30 46.89
N ASN A 2 -34.94 35.14 45.65
CA ASN A 2 -34.53 34.04 44.77
C ASN A 2 -33.43 34.51 43.82
N ARG A 3 -32.25 33.96 43.96
CA ARG A 3 -31.17 34.13 42.98
C ARG A 3 -31.22 33.02 41.95
N ARG A 4 -31.60 33.34 40.72
CA ARG A 4 -31.47 32.44 39.55
C ARG A 4 -30.05 32.50 39.04
N CYS A 5 -29.30 31.41 39.09
CA CYS A 5 -28.07 31.21 38.37
C CYS A 5 -28.40 30.93 36.90
N LEU A 6 -27.98 31.82 35.99
CA LEU A 6 -27.92 31.53 34.55
C LEU A 6 -26.60 30.80 34.27
N SER A 7 -26.68 29.54 33.91
CA SER A 7 -25.55 28.81 33.35
C SER A 7 -25.47 29.13 31.85
N ALA A 8 -24.44 29.84 31.45
CA ALA A 8 -24.14 30.06 30.04
C ALA A 8 -23.49 28.80 29.44
N LEU A 9 -24.19 28.17 28.50
CA LEU A 9 -23.70 27.03 27.73
C LEU A 9 -22.82 27.55 26.58
N LEU A 10 -21.49 27.44 26.71
CA LEU A 10 -20.57 27.74 25.60
C LEU A 10 -20.65 26.58 24.61
N ILE A 11 -21.31 26.80 23.48
CA ILE A 11 -21.26 25.87 22.32
C ILE A 11 -19.96 26.19 21.56
N ALA A 12 -18.96 25.32 21.70
CA ALA A 12 -17.76 25.37 20.88
C ALA A 12 -18.13 24.92 19.46
N LEU A 13 -18.17 25.86 18.53
CA LEU A 13 -18.35 25.60 17.10
C LEU A 13 -17.03 25.05 16.57
N VAL A 14 -16.91 23.73 16.45
CA VAL A 14 -15.80 23.07 15.76
C VAL A 14 -16.03 23.28 14.25
N LEU A 15 -15.29 24.21 13.65
CA LEU A 15 -15.22 24.39 12.20
C LEU A 15 -14.51 23.17 11.60
N ILE A 16 -15.28 22.21 11.12
CA ILE A 16 -14.79 21.13 10.27
C ILE A 16 -14.56 21.73 8.89
N LEU A 17 -13.32 22.10 8.60
CA LEU A 17 -12.92 22.47 7.24
C LEU A 17 -13.08 21.25 6.33
N PRO A 18 -13.60 21.40 5.11
CA PRO A 18 -13.79 20.26 4.22
C PRO A 18 -12.43 19.61 3.86
N LEU A 19 -12.36 18.28 3.95
CA LEU A 19 -11.17 17.46 3.71
C LEU A 19 -10.44 17.81 2.39
N ALA A 20 -11.16 18.20 1.36
CA ALA A 20 -10.59 18.60 0.06
C ALA A 20 -9.69 19.85 0.15
N GLY A 21 -9.96 20.76 1.08
CA GLY A 21 -9.11 21.94 1.33
C GLY A 21 -7.79 21.58 2.02
N GLN A 22 -7.80 20.59 2.88
CA GLN A 22 -6.58 20.11 3.55
C GLN A 22 -5.67 19.33 2.59
N GLN A 23 -6.21 18.49 1.70
CA GLN A 23 -5.42 17.79 0.68
C GLN A 23 -4.71 18.74 -0.28
N ASN A 24 -5.38 19.81 -0.73
CA ASN A 24 -4.76 20.80 -1.61
C ASN A 24 -3.69 21.66 -0.91
N ALA A 25 -3.83 21.91 0.40
CA ALA A 25 -2.81 22.61 1.18
C ALA A 25 -1.57 21.71 1.38
N LEU A 26 -1.76 20.45 1.76
CA LEU A 26 -0.69 19.46 1.91
C LEU A 26 0.09 19.22 0.61
N LEU A 27 -0.58 19.13 -0.54
CA LEU A 27 0.07 19.01 -1.85
C LEU A 27 0.94 20.24 -2.18
N LYS A 28 0.53 21.45 -1.79
CA LYS A 28 1.36 22.66 -1.95
C LYS A 28 2.60 22.64 -1.06
N ASP A 29 2.48 22.18 0.18
CA ASP A 29 3.60 22.03 1.10
C ASP A 29 4.60 20.97 0.60
N TYR A 30 4.13 19.89 0.00
CA TYR A 30 4.99 18.88 -0.63
C TYR A 30 5.74 19.37 -1.88
N ILE A 31 5.20 20.30 -2.64
CA ILE A 31 5.92 20.91 -3.78
C ILE A 31 7.11 21.73 -3.29
N ALA A 32 7.03 22.31 -2.10
CA ALA A 32 8.10 23.11 -1.50
C ALA A 32 9.13 22.29 -0.70
N ALA A 33 8.86 21.02 -0.39
CA ALA A 33 9.75 20.20 0.40
C ALA A 33 10.97 19.73 -0.39
N VAL A 34 12.07 19.46 0.30
CA VAL A 34 13.38 19.18 -0.31
C VAL A 34 13.43 17.74 -0.83
N VAL A 35 13.42 17.61 -2.16
CA VAL A 35 13.84 16.41 -2.89
C VAL A 35 15.17 16.73 -3.53
N THR A 36 16.18 15.88 -3.32
CA THR A 36 17.56 16.08 -3.82
C THR A 36 17.94 14.97 -4.81
N SER A 37 19.15 15.06 -5.35
CA SER A 37 19.79 13.92 -6.03
C SER A 37 20.14 12.83 -5.00
N PRO A 38 20.15 11.54 -5.41
CA PRO A 38 20.60 10.47 -4.52
C PRO A 38 22.03 10.72 -4.04
N PRO A 39 22.30 10.59 -2.73
CA PRO A 39 23.66 10.74 -2.22
C PRO A 39 24.55 9.56 -2.64
N ASP A 40 25.84 9.79 -2.88
CA ASP A 40 26.80 8.81 -3.40
C ASP A 40 26.85 7.51 -2.56
N ARG A 41 26.65 7.61 -1.24
CA ARG A 41 26.63 6.45 -0.34
C ARG A 41 25.58 5.39 -0.68
N LEU A 42 24.54 5.75 -1.44
CA LEU A 42 23.50 4.81 -1.83
C LEU A 42 23.89 3.95 -3.03
N HIS A 43 24.95 4.33 -3.77
CA HIS A 43 25.36 3.66 -5.00
C HIS A 43 24.15 3.37 -5.91
N ALA A 44 23.23 4.36 -6.03
CA ALA A 44 22.02 4.21 -6.79
C ALA A 44 22.29 4.10 -8.29
N ASP A 45 21.51 3.27 -9.01
CA ASP A 45 21.59 3.21 -10.47
C ASP A 45 21.40 4.62 -11.06
N PRO A 46 22.09 4.98 -12.16
CA PRO A 46 21.94 6.27 -12.84
C PRO A 46 20.51 6.61 -13.29
N PHE A 47 19.61 5.66 -13.32
CA PHE A 47 18.17 5.87 -13.52
C PHE A 47 17.58 6.80 -12.45
N TYR A 48 18.00 6.62 -11.21
CA TYR A 48 17.51 7.42 -10.09
C TYR A 48 18.12 8.82 -10.09
N LYS A 49 17.27 9.83 -10.19
CA LYS A 49 17.65 11.25 -10.21
C LYS A 49 17.13 12.00 -8.98
N LYS A 50 16.13 11.44 -8.31
CA LYS A 50 15.47 12.05 -7.16
C LYS A 50 15.55 11.15 -5.95
N TYR A 51 15.68 11.77 -4.79
CA TYR A 51 15.82 11.15 -3.50
C TYR A 51 15.15 11.98 -2.42
N THR A 52 14.48 11.30 -1.50
CA THR A 52 14.14 11.82 -0.16
C THR A 52 14.34 10.73 0.88
N ASP A 53 14.46 11.12 2.15
CA ASP A 53 14.71 10.19 3.26
C ASP A 53 13.43 9.93 4.05
N ALA A 54 13.06 8.68 4.22
CA ALA A 54 11.97 8.23 5.07
C ALA A 54 12.53 7.64 6.39
N SER A 55 13.09 8.51 7.23
CA SER A 55 13.68 8.12 8.53
C SER A 55 14.72 7.00 8.41
N GLY A 56 15.62 7.12 7.44
CA GLY A 56 16.71 6.18 7.16
C GLY A 56 16.41 5.21 6.01
N ILE A 57 15.18 5.13 5.51
CA ILE A 57 14.82 4.34 4.33
C ILE A 57 14.79 5.27 3.10
N PRO A 58 15.65 5.05 2.09
CA PRO A 58 15.68 5.87 0.88
C PRO A 58 14.40 5.72 0.04
N VAL A 59 13.84 6.83 -0.40
CA VAL A 59 12.79 6.89 -1.43
C VAL A 59 13.42 7.48 -2.69
N LEU A 60 13.41 6.74 -3.77
CA LEU A 60 14.13 7.01 -5.01
C LEU A 60 13.16 7.09 -6.20
N SER A 61 13.49 7.90 -7.19
CA SER A 61 12.76 7.96 -8.46
C SER A 61 13.65 8.49 -9.59
N SER A 62 13.17 8.33 -10.82
CA SER A 62 13.69 9.04 -11.98
C SER A 62 13.42 10.54 -11.89
N ASP A 63 13.85 11.30 -12.87
CA ASP A 63 13.52 12.73 -13.01
C ASP A 63 12.07 12.98 -13.44
N LYS A 64 11.36 11.96 -13.95
CA LYS A 64 10.02 12.09 -14.52
C LYS A 64 8.92 12.17 -13.47
N ALA A 65 9.03 11.41 -12.38
CA ALA A 65 8.00 11.45 -11.33
C ALA A 65 8.00 12.81 -10.60
N PRO A 66 6.84 13.39 -10.26
CA PRO A 66 6.76 14.64 -9.51
C PRO A 66 7.26 14.45 -8.07
N ASN A 67 7.87 15.48 -7.50
CA ASN A 67 8.37 15.46 -6.13
C ASN A 67 7.27 15.08 -5.12
N ALA A 68 6.02 15.48 -5.37
CA ALA A 68 4.90 15.16 -4.52
C ALA A 68 4.72 13.65 -4.33
N ALA A 69 4.92 12.83 -5.38
CA ALA A 69 4.79 11.38 -5.28
C ALA A 69 5.83 10.77 -4.32
N LEU A 70 7.10 11.23 -4.41
CA LEU A 70 8.14 10.78 -3.48
C LEU A 70 7.82 11.16 -2.04
N LEU A 71 7.28 12.36 -1.82
CA LEU A 71 6.99 12.88 -0.48
C LEU A 71 5.78 12.18 0.14
N VAL A 72 4.77 11.86 -0.65
CA VAL A 72 3.63 11.03 -0.21
C VAL A 72 4.13 9.63 0.19
N ALA A 73 4.93 8.99 -0.65
CA ALA A 73 5.51 7.68 -0.33
C ALA A 73 6.36 7.74 0.95
N ARG A 74 7.22 8.76 1.10
CA ARG A 74 8.01 8.99 2.32
C ARG A 74 7.14 9.04 3.57
N ASP A 75 6.08 9.84 3.53
CA ASP A 75 5.25 10.07 4.71
C ASP A 75 4.42 8.83 5.07
N ILE A 76 3.99 8.05 4.08
CA ILE A 76 3.37 6.73 4.31
C ILE A 76 4.35 5.80 5.03
N VAL A 77 5.60 5.69 4.56
CA VAL A 77 6.65 4.87 5.20
C VAL A 77 6.88 5.28 6.64
N ILE A 78 7.08 6.58 6.88
CA ILE A 78 7.33 7.12 8.24
C ILE A 78 6.14 6.79 9.15
N HIS A 79 4.92 6.98 8.68
CA HIS A 79 3.71 6.74 9.45
C HIS A 79 3.52 5.26 9.78
N MET A 80 3.57 4.38 8.78
CA MET A 80 3.37 2.94 8.97
C MET A 80 4.39 2.33 9.93
N LEU A 81 5.61 2.87 9.99
CA LEU A 81 6.68 2.40 10.89
C LEU A 81 6.78 3.22 12.20
N SER A 82 5.89 4.18 12.45
CA SER A 82 6.04 5.13 13.55
C SER A 82 6.03 4.48 14.94
N ARG A 83 5.33 3.36 15.11
CA ARG A 83 5.27 2.60 16.38
C ARG A 83 6.31 1.49 16.51
N ARG A 84 6.94 1.09 15.40
CA ARG A 84 7.83 -0.09 15.32
C ARG A 84 9.21 0.32 14.80
N THR A 85 9.96 1.00 15.66
CA THR A 85 11.35 1.39 15.36
C THR A 85 12.26 0.19 15.11
N ASP A 86 11.99 -0.93 15.75
CA ASP A 86 12.69 -2.20 15.56
C ASP A 86 12.54 -2.73 14.12
N LEU A 87 11.34 -2.66 13.53
CA LEU A 87 11.11 -3.05 12.14
C LEU A 87 11.83 -2.11 11.18
N ARG A 88 11.77 -0.80 11.45
CA ARG A 88 12.51 0.20 10.65
C ARG A 88 14.01 -0.05 10.68
N GLU A 89 14.58 -0.31 11.84
CA GLU A 89 16.00 -0.64 12.00
C GLU A 89 16.38 -1.92 11.26
N ALA A 90 15.53 -2.96 11.30
CA ALA A 90 15.72 -4.18 10.54
C ALA A 90 15.72 -3.90 9.02
N MET A 91 14.80 -3.06 8.53
CA MET A 91 14.76 -2.67 7.12
C MET A 91 16.01 -1.87 6.70
N ILE A 92 16.46 -0.93 7.53
CA ILE A 92 17.69 -0.15 7.28
C ILE A 92 18.90 -1.07 7.21
N ALA A 93 19.02 -2.04 8.14
CA ALA A 93 20.10 -3.02 8.18
C ALA A 93 20.12 -3.92 6.91
N GLN A 94 18.96 -4.14 6.28
CA GLN A 94 18.83 -4.86 5.01
C GLN A 94 18.96 -3.95 3.76
N ASN A 95 19.33 -2.68 3.94
CA ASN A 95 19.39 -1.67 2.87
C ASN A 95 18.10 -1.56 2.06
N TRP A 96 16.94 -1.61 2.73
CA TRP A 96 15.66 -1.50 2.07
C TRP A 96 15.49 -0.14 1.39
N ARG A 97 14.83 -0.12 0.23
CA ARG A 97 14.60 1.08 -0.57
C ARG A 97 13.16 1.11 -1.07
N ILE A 98 12.68 2.31 -1.35
CA ILE A 98 11.40 2.54 -2.03
C ILE A 98 11.72 3.10 -3.42
N GLY A 99 11.07 2.54 -4.44
CA GLY A 99 11.13 3.04 -5.81
C GLY A 99 9.78 3.62 -6.25
N VAL A 100 9.75 4.90 -6.61
CA VAL A 100 8.54 5.53 -7.17
C VAL A 100 8.72 5.65 -8.68
N MET A 101 7.88 4.96 -9.45
CA MET A 101 7.88 5.08 -10.92
C MET A 101 6.93 6.18 -11.38
N ALA A 102 7.30 6.90 -12.42
CA ALA A 102 6.44 7.87 -13.07
C ALA A 102 5.28 7.16 -13.81
N GLN A 103 4.16 7.86 -14.03
CA GLN A 103 3.04 7.34 -14.82
C GLN A 103 3.47 6.90 -16.23
N SER A 104 4.43 7.62 -16.82
CA SER A 104 4.99 7.30 -18.14
C SER A 104 5.99 6.14 -18.16
N GLU A 105 6.35 5.60 -17.00
CA GLU A 105 7.29 4.49 -16.86
C GLU A 105 6.56 3.17 -16.66
N LYS A 106 7.26 2.08 -16.91
CA LYS A 106 6.77 0.72 -16.72
C LYS A 106 7.51 0.06 -15.56
N THR A 107 6.94 -1.01 -15.03
CA THR A 107 7.52 -1.75 -13.90
C THR A 107 8.96 -2.18 -14.16
N THR A 108 9.27 -2.64 -15.38
CA THR A 108 10.61 -3.09 -15.73
C THR A 108 11.57 -1.96 -16.11
N ASP A 109 11.15 -0.69 -16.11
CA ASP A 109 12.07 0.45 -16.22
C ASP A 109 12.83 0.68 -14.90
N ILE A 110 12.28 0.23 -13.78
CA ILE A 110 12.98 0.22 -12.48
C ILE A 110 14.20 -0.70 -12.59
N PRO A 111 15.41 -0.22 -12.25
CA PRO A 111 16.65 -0.98 -12.46
C PRO A 111 16.66 -2.39 -11.89
N GLU A 112 16.15 -2.54 -10.67
CA GLU A 112 16.12 -3.80 -9.95
C GLU A 112 15.09 -4.79 -10.56
N HIS A 113 14.13 -4.29 -11.33
CA HIS A 113 13.08 -5.09 -11.98
C HIS A 113 13.40 -5.48 -13.43
N ARG A 114 14.48 -4.96 -14.02
CA ARG A 114 14.82 -5.19 -15.45
C ARG A 114 14.94 -6.65 -15.84
N ASN A 115 15.32 -7.51 -14.89
CA ASN A 115 15.60 -8.92 -15.11
C ASN A 115 14.58 -9.85 -14.43
N LEU A 116 13.45 -9.31 -13.97
CA LEU A 116 12.38 -10.13 -13.42
C LEU A 116 11.95 -11.18 -14.45
N LYS A 117 11.79 -12.41 -13.97
CA LYS A 117 11.29 -13.53 -14.77
C LYS A 117 9.78 -13.65 -14.57
N LYS A 118 9.08 -13.88 -15.67
CA LYS A 118 7.69 -14.27 -15.63
C LYS A 118 7.56 -15.58 -14.84
N PRO A 119 6.58 -15.71 -13.95
CA PRO A 119 6.37 -16.94 -13.20
C PRO A 119 6.00 -18.09 -14.12
N SER A 120 6.23 -19.33 -13.65
CA SER A 120 5.81 -20.54 -14.31
C SER A 120 4.30 -20.78 -14.17
N TYR A 121 3.75 -21.73 -14.91
CA TYR A 121 2.32 -22.12 -14.84
C TYR A 121 1.84 -22.43 -13.42
N ASP A 122 2.67 -23.05 -12.60
CA ASP A 122 2.32 -23.45 -11.23
C ASP A 122 2.36 -22.29 -10.22
N GLU A 123 3.01 -21.18 -10.57
CA GLU A 123 3.23 -20.02 -9.70
C GLU A 123 2.22 -18.89 -9.96
N VAL A 124 1.48 -18.93 -11.05
CA VAL A 124 0.49 -17.90 -11.40
C VAL A 124 -0.85 -18.12 -10.69
N THR A 125 -1.66 -17.06 -10.61
CA THR A 125 -3.02 -17.13 -10.06
C THR A 125 -3.93 -18.02 -10.92
N ASP A 126 -5.08 -18.44 -10.37
CA ASP A 126 -6.05 -19.24 -11.12
C ASP A 126 -6.61 -18.51 -12.36
N ILE A 127 -6.75 -17.17 -12.28
CA ILE A 127 -7.16 -16.35 -13.41
C ILE A 127 -6.11 -16.37 -14.50
N GLU A 128 -4.85 -16.15 -14.14
CA GLU A 128 -3.73 -16.20 -15.07
C GLU A 128 -3.55 -17.59 -15.67
N ARG A 129 -3.76 -18.64 -14.86
CA ARG A 129 -3.69 -20.04 -15.30
C ARG A 129 -4.76 -20.36 -16.33
N ALA A 130 -5.97 -19.84 -16.18
CA ALA A 130 -7.05 -19.99 -17.16
C ALA A 130 -6.71 -19.34 -18.52
N HIS A 131 -5.79 -18.37 -18.53
CA HIS A 131 -5.34 -17.65 -19.73
C HIS A 131 -3.88 -17.94 -20.11
N TRP A 132 -3.33 -19.07 -19.66
CA TRP A 132 -1.92 -19.39 -19.82
C TRP A 132 -1.44 -19.44 -21.27
N ASP A 133 -2.29 -19.84 -22.21
CA ASP A 133 -1.95 -19.84 -23.64
C ASP A 133 -1.56 -18.46 -24.18
N HIS A 134 -2.14 -17.40 -23.61
CA HIS A 134 -1.80 -16.03 -23.91
C HIS A 134 -0.54 -15.60 -23.14
N ILE A 135 -0.53 -15.80 -21.83
CA ILE A 135 0.56 -15.39 -20.93
C ILE A 135 1.88 -16.08 -21.29
N SER A 136 1.83 -17.36 -21.68
CA SER A 136 3.03 -18.13 -22.05
C SER A 136 3.81 -17.51 -23.22
N LYS A 137 3.12 -16.79 -24.10
CA LYS A 137 3.71 -16.14 -25.29
C LYS A 137 4.30 -14.77 -24.99
N MET A 138 3.96 -14.15 -23.86
CA MET A 138 4.52 -12.87 -23.46
C MET A 138 6.00 -13.02 -23.11
N SER A 139 6.79 -12.02 -23.43
CA SER A 139 8.13 -11.85 -22.84
C SER A 139 8.02 -11.57 -21.33
N ASP A 140 9.11 -11.78 -20.59
CA ASP A 140 9.19 -11.42 -19.17
C ASP A 140 8.81 -9.95 -18.93
N ARG A 141 9.31 -9.05 -19.81
CA ARG A 141 9.03 -7.63 -19.74
C ARG A 141 7.56 -7.31 -19.97
N GLU A 142 6.95 -7.83 -21.03
CA GLU A 142 5.54 -7.60 -21.33
C GLU A 142 4.63 -8.07 -20.21
N TYR A 143 4.95 -9.24 -19.63
CA TYR A 143 4.20 -9.75 -18.49
C TYR A 143 4.22 -8.75 -17.32
N TRP A 144 5.39 -8.34 -16.85
CA TRP A 144 5.50 -7.47 -15.68
C TRP A 144 4.98 -6.05 -15.93
N ASP A 145 5.18 -5.51 -17.12
CA ASP A 145 4.71 -4.17 -17.50
C ASP A 145 3.18 -4.10 -17.61
N LYS A 146 2.53 -5.21 -17.93
CA LYS A 146 1.06 -5.35 -17.89
C LYS A 146 0.55 -5.73 -16.51
N ARG A 147 1.29 -6.55 -15.76
CA ARG A 147 0.85 -7.16 -14.50
C ARG A 147 0.77 -6.19 -13.34
N ALA A 148 1.72 -5.30 -13.19
CA ALA A 148 1.90 -4.55 -11.96
C ALA A 148 2.25 -3.07 -12.18
N ARG A 149 1.77 -2.21 -11.26
CA ARG A 149 2.18 -0.82 -11.09
C ARG A 149 2.75 -0.56 -9.69
N GLY A 150 3.09 -1.63 -8.99
CA GLY A 150 3.78 -1.71 -7.71
C GLY A 150 4.20 -3.14 -7.48
N LEU A 151 5.25 -3.35 -6.72
CA LEU A 151 5.73 -4.67 -6.30
C LEU A 151 6.30 -4.57 -4.89
N GLY A 152 5.99 -5.56 -4.07
CA GLY A 152 6.67 -5.82 -2.81
C GLY A 152 8.14 -6.21 -3.02
N GLY A 153 8.86 -6.38 -1.92
CA GLY A 153 10.28 -6.75 -1.97
C GLY A 153 11.22 -5.55 -1.77
N ASN A 154 12.51 -5.73 -2.10
CA ASN A 154 13.52 -4.70 -1.98
C ASN A 154 14.15 -4.43 -3.36
N PRO A 155 13.87 -3.28 -4.00
CA PRO A 155 13.02 -2.19 -3.53
C PRO A 155 11.53 -2.57 -3.48
N THR A 156 10.80 -1.95 -2.55
CA THR A 156 9.34 -1.86 -2.67
C THR A 156 9.00 -0.75 -3.64
N THR A 157 8.15 -1.01 -4.61
CA THR A 157 7.84 -0.03 -5.65
C THR A 157 6.38 0.36 -5.71
N CYS A 158 6.10 1.53 -6.23
CA CYS A 158 4.76 2.08 -6.45
C CYS A 158 4.78 3.08 -7.61
N ALA A 159 3.61 3.50 -8.07
CA ALA A 159 3.46 4.43 -9.17
C ALA A 159 2.84 5.76 -8.73
N GLU A 160 3.30 6.86 -9.35
CA GLU A 160 2.86 8.21 -9.01
C GLU A 160 1.35 8.41 -9.14
N GLU A 161 0.74 7.83 -10.17
CA GLU A 161 -0.68 7.99 -10.46
C GLU A 161 -1.56 7.38 -9.37
N ASN A 162 -1.11 6.29 -8.75
CA ASN A 162 -1.81 5.68 -7.63
C ASN A 162 -1.59 6.48 -6.34
N LEU A 163 -0.36 6.87 -6.03
CA LEU A 163 -0.02 7.68 -4.85
C LEU A 163 -0.77 9.02 -4.82
N LEU A 164 -0.92 9.67 -5.99
CA LEU A 164 -1.54 10.98 -6.12
C LEU A 164 -3.04 10.92 -6.47
N GLY A 165 -3.58 9.72 -6.69
CA GLY A 165 -5.01 9.49 -6.95
C GLY A 165 -5.48 10.03 -8.28
N TYR A 166 -4.72 9.82 -9.36
CA TYR A 166 -5.16 10.21 -10.70
C TYR A 166 -6.41 9.42 -11.11
N PRO A 167 -7.45 10.06 -11.65
CA PRO A 167 -8.75 9.41 -11.87
C PRO A 167 -8.72 8.23 -12.85
N ASP A 168 -7.75 8.22 -13.76
CA ASP A 168 -7.56 7.23 -14.81
C ASP A 168 -6.55 6.13 -14.43
N THR A 169 -6.10 6.10 -13.16
CA THR A 169 -5.26 4.99 -12.69
C THR A 169 -6.05 3.69 -12.63
N ARG A 170 -5.43 2.60 -13.06
CA ARG A 170 -5.98 1.26 -13.06
C ARG A 170 -6.47 0.80 -11.67
N TYR A 171 -5.81 1.25 -10.62
CA TYR A 171 -6.10 0.92 -9.22
C TYR A 171 -6.79 2.08 -8.49
N TYR A 172 -7.62 2.86 -9.19
CA TYR A 172 -8.31 3.99 -8.55
C TYR A 172 -9.26 3.49 -7.45
N GLY A 173 -8.97 3.85 -6.21
CA GLY A 173 -9.75 3.43 -5.03
C GLY A 173 -9.00 2.51 -4.09
N GLU A 174 -7.85 2.01 -4.52
CA GLU A 174 -6.95 1.17 -3.73
C GLU A 174 -5.57 1.83 -3.66
N ASN A 175 -4.98 1.90 -2.46
CA ASN A 175 -3.61 2.38 -2.31
C ASN A 175 -2.63 1.22 -2.42
N ILE A 176 -2.10 1.03 -3.62
CA ILE A 176 -1.15 -0.05 -3.92
C ILE A 176 0.12 0.08 -3.09
N PHE A 177 0.58 1.30 -2.79
CA PHE A 177 1.80 1.43 -1.99
C PHE A 177 1.61 0.95 -0.54
N VAL A 178 0.44 1.15 0.05
CA VAL A 178 0.12 0.60 1.38
C VAL A 178 0.16 -0.93 1.34
N HIS A 179 -0.36 -1.55 0.29
CA HIS A 179 -0.31 -3.00 0.06
C HIS A 179 1.13 -3.49 -0.05
N GLU A 180 1.89 -2.98 -1.02
CA GLU A 180 3.26 -3.44 -1.30
C GLU A 180 4.24 -3.16 -0.15
N PHE A 181 4.09 -2.03 0.53
CA PHE A 181 4.93 -1.72 1.68
C PHE A 181 4.57 -2.58 2.90
N SER A 182 3.35 -3.07 3.01
CA SER A 182 2.98 -4.03 4.06
C SER A 182 3.71 -5.37 3.91
N HIS A 183 3.99 -5.84 2.68
CA HIS A 183 4.86 -7.00 2.45
C HIS A 183 6.28 -6.76 2.96
N ALA A 184 6.83 -5.56 2.74
CA ALA A 184 8.13 -5.17 3.28
C ALA A 184 8.14 -5.17 4.82
N ILE A 185 7.06 -4.65 5.43
CA ILE A 185 6.89 -4.69 6.89
C ILE A 185 6.77 -6.13 7.38
N HIS A 186 6.02 -7.01 6.71
CA HIS A 186 5.90 -8.42 7.08
C HIS A 186 7.25 -9.14 6.99
N ALA A 187 8.05 -8.84 5.96
CA ALA A 187 9.41 -9.36 5.87
C ALA A 187 10.30 -8.86 7.04
N ALA A 188 10.18 -7.59 7.43
CA ALA A 188 10.88 -7.05 8.60
C ALA A 188 10.40 -7.68 9.92
N ILE A 189 9.10 -7.98 10.05
CA ILE A 189 8.55 -8.71 11.21
C ILE A 189 9.20 -10.09 11.33
N ARG A 190 9.38 -10.82 10.23
CA ARG A 190 10.07 -12.13 10.25
C ARG A 190 11.49 -12.05 10.80
N ILE A 191 12.15 -10.91 10.65
CA ILE A 191 13.52 -10.67 11.15
C ILE A 191 13.51 -10.20 12.60
N ALA A 192 12.73 -9.18 12.93
CA ALA A 192 12.77 -8.48 14.21
C ALA A 192 11.82 -9.06 15.27
N ASP A 193 10.71 -9.69 14.84
CA ASP A 193 9.68 -10.26 15.74
C ASP A 193 9.15 -11.59 15.19
N PRO A 194 9.98 -12.66 15.16
CA PRO A 194 9.60 -13.96 14.61
C PRO A 194 8.35 -14.56 15.27
N LYS A 195 8.08 -14.19 16.54
CA LYS A 195 6.85 -14.64 17.20
C LYS A 195 5.61 -14.01 16.56
N LEU A 196 5.65 -12.73 16.30
CA LEU A 196 4.53 -12.05 15.60
C LEU A 196 4.35 -12.63 14.19
N ALA A 197 5.43 -12.91 13.46
CA ALA A 197 5.34 -13.58 12.16
C ALA A 197 4.62 -14.93 12.24
N ALA A 198 4.97 -15.76 13.24
CA ALA A 198 4.30 -17.04 13.46
C ALA A 198 2.82 -16.87 13.88
N ASP A 199 2.49 -15.83 14.66
CA ASP A 199 1.12 -15.50 15.04
C ASP A 199 0.29 -15.08 13.79
N ILE A 200 0.88 -14.35 12.82
CA ILE A 200 0.24 -13.98 11.53
C ILE A 200 -0.02 -15.22 10.67
N ASP A 201 0.98 -16.07 10.50
CA ASP A 201 0.85 -17.32 9.76
C ASP A 201 -0.24 -18.23 10.36
N GLN A 202 -0.36 -18.27 11.70
CA GLN A 202 -1.40 -19.04 12.36
C GLN A 202 -2.80 -18.42 12.14
N ALA A 203 -2.91 -17.10 12.25
CA ALA A 203 -4.16 -16.39 12.01
C ALA A 203 -4.67 -16.60 10.58
N TYR A 204 -3.77 -16.58 9.59
CA TYR A 204 -4.11 -16.94 8.22
C TYR A 204 -4.70 -18.35 8.11
N ARG A 205 -4.01 -19.36 8.67
CA ARG A 205 -4.51 -20.74 8.64
C ARG A 205 -5.88 -20.89 9.30
N ASP A 206 -6.07 -20.23 10.44
CA ASP A 206 -7.32 -20.28 11.19
C ASP A 206 -8.46 -19.61 10.39
N ALA A 207 -8.21 -18.45 9.77
CA ALA A 207 -9.18 -17.76 8.92
C ALA A 207 -9.57 -18.61 7.70
N MET A 208 -8.60 -19.23 7.02
CA MET A 208 -8.88 -20.14 5.89
C MET A 208 -9.68 -21.37 6.33
N ALA A 209 -9.38 -21.93 7.49
CA ALA A 209 -10.07 -23.11 8.01
C ALA A 209 -11.55 -22.89 8.30
N ILE A 210 -11.95 -21.65 8.63
CA ILE A 210 -13.37 -21.29 8.85
C ILE A 210 -14.01 -20.58 7.66
N GLY A 211 -13.30 -20.47 6.52
CA GLY A 211 -13.82 -19.95 5.26
C GLY A 211 -13.91 -18.43 5.17
N LEU A 212 -13.15 -17.68 5.97
CA LEU A 212 -13.06 -16.22 5.80
C LEU A 212 -12.32 -15.88 4.51
N TRP A 213 -12.55 -14.67 4.01
CA TRP A 213 -11.88 -14.08 2.84
C TRP A 213 -12.15 -14.80 1.51
N THR A 214 -13.21 -15.60 1.43
CA THR A 214 -13.55 -16.38 0.22
C THR A 214 -13.63 -15.49 -1.02
N GLY A 215 -12.81 -15.79 -2.03
CA GLY A 215 -12.74 -15.01 -3.26
C GLY A 215 -11.96 -13.68 -3.16
N SER A 216 -11.37 -13.37 -2.00
CA SER A 216 -10.42 -12.28 -1.83
C SER A 216 -9.01 -12.73 -2.23
N TYR A 217 -8.18 -11.78 -2.64
CA TYR A 217 -6.76 -12.00 -2.88
C TYR A 217 -6.01 -12.43 -1.60
N GLY A 218 -6.48 -12.02 -0.44
CA GLY A 218 -5.96 -12.42 0.87
C GLY A 218 -6.00 -13.93 1.15
N THR A 219 -6.71 -14.75 0.33
CA THR A 219 -6.67 -16.22 0.46
C THR A 219 -5.42 -16.84 -0.15
N THR A 220 -4.64 -16.10 -0.93
CA THR A 220 -3.50 -16.62 -1.70
C THR A 220 -2.40 -17.19 -0.80
N ASN A 221 -2.00 -16.43 0.21
CA ASN A 221 -0.96 -16.80 1.16
C ASN A 221 -0.96 -15.83 2.37
N PRO A 222 -0.17 -16.10 3.43
CA PRO A 222 -0.12 -15.22 4.62
C PRO A 222 0.34 -13.79 4.32
N ASP A 223 1.17 -13.58 3.29
CA ASP A 223 1.65 -12.25 2.92
C ASP A 223 0.52 -11.40 2.34
N GLU A 224 -0.29 -11.98 1.45
CA GLU A 224 -1.47 -11.29 0.88
C GLU A 224 -2.57 -11.06 1.92
N TYR A 225 -2.80 -12.03 2.81
CA TYR A 225 -3.71 -11.88 3.93
C TYR A 225 -3.34 -10.68 4.82
N TRP A 226 -2.04 -10.54 5.13
CA TRP A 226 -1.52 -9.41 5.87
C TRP A 226 -1.68 -8.10 5.12
N ALA A 227 -1.39 -8.09 3.81
CA ALA A 227 -1.45 -6.90 2.97
C ALA A 227 -2.88 -6.39 2.77
N GLU A 228 -3.83 -7.28 2.47
CA GLU A 228 -5.26 -6.95 2.38
C GLU A 228 -5.78 -6.39 3.71
N GLY A 229 -5.46 -7.05 4.82
CA GLY A 229 -5.82 -6.56 6.16
C GLY A 229 -5.22 -5.19 6.46
N THR A 230 -3.99 -4.93 6.04
CA THR A 230 -3.33 -3.62 6.19
C THR A 230 -4.06 -2.53 5.42
N GLN A 231 -4.50 -2.81 4.20
CA GLN A 231 -5.27 -1.83 3.43
C GLN A 231 -6.62 -1.52 4.10
N PHE A 232 -7.33 -2.51 4.64
CA PHE A 232 -8.56 -2.26 5.43
C PHE A 232 -8.29 -1.52 6.73
N TRP A 233 -7.15 -1.77 7.38
CA TRP A 233 -6.71 -1.00 8.55
C TRP A 233 -6.60 0.49 8.27
N PHE A 234 -6.15 0.86 7.08
CA PHE A 234 -5.91 2.25 6.66
C PHE A 234 -7.00 2.85 5.75
N TYR A 235 -8.18 2.23 5.63
CA TYR A 235 -9.25 2.67 4.71
C TYR A 235 -8.80 2.81 3.24
N SER A 236 -7.87 2.00 2.80
CA SER A 236 -7.18 2.15 1.53
C SER A 236 -7.38 0.97 0.58
N ASN A 237 -8.48 0.21 0.75
CA ASN A 237 -8.88 -0.89 -0.13
C ASN A 237 -10.27 -0.65 -0.74
N TYR A 238 -10.56 -1.42 -1.78
CA TYR A 238 -11.93 -1.55 -2.29
C TYR A 238 -12.84 -2.22 -1.26
N GLU A 239 -14.15 -1.95 -1.39
CA GLU A 239 -15.15 -2.67 -0.60
C GLU A 239 -15.09 -4.18 -0.92
N TYR A 240 -14.79 -5.00 0.07
CA TYR A 240 -14.84 -6.45 -0.04
C TYR A 240 -16.15 -6.98 0.55
N ARG A 241 -16.72 -8.01 -0.09
CA ARG A 241 -17.96 -8.65 0.34
C ARG A 241 -17.77 -10.16 0.48
N ASP A 242 -18.15 -10.68 1.64
CA ASP A 242 -18.22 -12.10 1.93
C ASP A 242 -19.62 -12.43 2.49
N GLY A 243 -20.46 -12.98 1.65
CA GLY A 243 -21.87 -13.19 1.98
C GLY A 243 -22.57 -11.86 2.34
N GLU A 244 -23.07 -11.77 3.57
CA GLU A 244 -23.70 -10.55 4.10
C GLU A 244 -22.70 -9.56 4.70
N HIS A 245 -21.44 -9.97 4.88
CA HIS A 245 -20.40 -9.10 5.42
C HIS A 245 -19.89 -8.11 4.36
N ILE A 246 -19.76 -6.86 4.78
CA ILE A 246 -19.18 -5.79 3.96
C ILE A 246 -18.02 -5.21 4.73
N ILE A 247 -16.83 -5.30 4.16
CA ILE A 247 -15.59 -4.84 4.76
C ILE A 247 -15.05 -3.68 3.94
N ASN A 248 -14.97 -2.48 4.54
CA ASN A 248 -14.40 -1.28 3.94
C ASN A 248 -13.81 -0.31 4.97
N SER A 249 -13.71 -0.76 6.22
CA SER A 249 -13.20 0.04 7.33
C SER A 249 -12.49 -0.84 8.36
N PRO A 250 -11.64 -0.27 9.23
CA PRO A 250 -11.06 -0.99 10.35
C PRO A 250 -12.11 -1.59 11.30
N GLN A 251 -13.24 -0.91 11.47
CA GLN A 251 -14.33 -1.40 12.32
C GLN A 251 -15.05 -2.61 11.71
N ASP A 252 -15.15 -2.66 10.38
CA ASP A 252 -15.68 -3.82 9.67
C ASP A 252 -14.68 -4.98 9.76
N LEU A 253 -13.39 -4.71 9.53
CA LEU A 253 -12.32 -5.69 9.70
C LEU A 253 -12.33 -6.28 11.12
N MET A 254 -12.42 -5.43 12.14
CA MET A 254 -12.48 -5.88 13.54
C MET A 254 -13.64 -6.84 13.82
N ARG A 255 -14.80 -6.64 13.17
CA ARG A 255 -15.97 -7.52 13.33
C ARG A 255 -15.84 -8.79 12.51
N TYR A 256 -15.24 -8.71 11.35
CA TYR A 256 -15.11 -9.81 10.40
C TYR A 256 -13.96 -10.75 10.75
N ASP A 257 -12.78 -10.19 10.97
CA ASP A 257 -11.57 -10.93 11.35
C ASP A 257 -10.87 -10.24 12.55
N PRO A 258 -11.40 -10.45 13.77
CA PRO A 258 -10.86 -9.82 14.97
C PRO A 258 -9.41 -10.22 15.26
N LYS A 259 -8.98 -11.40 14.79
CA LYS A 259 -7.61 -11.87 15.01
C LYS A 259 -6.62 -11.09 14.15
N LEU A 260 -6.91 -10.92 12.87
CA LEU A 260 -6.10 -10.08 11.98
C LEU A 260 -6.06 -8.64 12.49
N TYR A 261 -7.21 -8.09 12.87
CA TYR A 261 -7.29 -6.74 13.44
C TYR A 261 -6.38 -6.57 14.68
N GLU A 262 -6.40 -7.54 15.60
CA GLU A 262 -5.53 -7.53 16.79
C GLU A 262 -4.06 -7.50 16.41
N LEU A 263 -3.63 -8.34 15.45
CA LEU A 263 -2.24 -8.41 14.99
C LEU A 263 -1.79 -7.11 14.32
N LEU A 264 -2.63 -6.53 13.46
CA LEU A 264 -2.36 -5.23 12.82
C LEU A 264 -2.20 -4.12 13.86
N SER A 265 -3.02 -4.12 14.93
CA SER A 265 -2.94 -3.15 16.04
C SER A 265 -1.62 -3.18 16.80
N ARG A 266 -0.87 -4.29 16.75
CA ARG A 266 0.46 -4.43 17.36
C ARG A 266 1.55 -3.79 16.52
N VAL A 267 1.28 -3.52 15.25
CA VAL A 267 2.26 -3.00 14.28
C VAL A 267 1.97 -1.55 13.94
N TYR A 268 0.75 -1.26 13.55
CA TYR A 268 0.39 0.04 12.99
C TYR A 268 -0.09 1.05 14.04
N PRO A 269 0.05 2.36 13.78
CA PRO A 269 -0.45 3.41 14.67
C PRO A 269 -1.99 3.50 14.64
N ASP A 270 -2.52 4.66 14.31
CA ASP A 270 -3.95 4.86 14.04
C ASP A 270 -4.34 4.35 12.65
N HIS A 271 -5.58 4.60 12.26
CA HIS A 271 -6.15 4.15 10.99
C HIS A 271 -5.97 5.18 9.85
N GLU A 272 -5.14 6.20 10.06
CA GLU A 272 -4.96 7.28 9.09
C GLU A 272 -3.57 7.22 8.49
N ILE A 273 -3.47 7.29 7.17
CA ILE A 273 -2.20 7.55 6.50
C ILE A 273 -2.16 8.99 6.00
N PRO A 274 -0.98 9.64 6.04
CA PRO A 274 -0.84 10.97 5.50
C PRO A 274 -1.19 11.01 4.00
N VAL A 275 -1.96 12.03 3.60
CA VAL A 275 -2.26 12.31 2.18
C VAL A 275 -2.80 11.11 1.42
N ASP A 276 -3.81 10.44 1.97
CA ASP A 276 -4.52 9.40 1.25
C ASP A 276 -5.52 10.00 0.24
N ALA A 277 -5.27 9.75 -1.05
CA ALA A 277 -6.15 10.19 -2.13
C ALA A 277 -7.52 9.48 -2.14
N TYR A 278 -7.62 8.33 -1.47
CA TYR A 278 -8.79 7.44 -1.53
C TYR A 278 -9.63 7.44 -0.26
N ARG A 279 -9.14 8.03 0.82
CA ARG A 279 -9.78 8.01 2.12
C ARG A 279 -11.24 8.46 2.08
N GLY A 280 -12.10 7.65 2.70
CA GLY A 280 -13.53 7.93 2.79
C GLY A 280 -14.30 7.74 1.50
N LYS A 281 -13.64 7.32 0.43
CA LYS A 281 -14.28 6.94 -0.83
C LYS A 281 -14.65 5.45 -0.75
N ARG A 282 -15.94 5.16 -0.74
CA ARG A 282 -16.42 3.77 -0.91
C ARG A 282 -16.40 3.45 -2.40
N ILE A 283 -15.30 2.90 -2.86
CA ILE A 283 -15.13 2.53 -4.25
C ILE A 283 -15.26 1.02 -4.36
N LYS A 284 -16.18 0.59 -5.23
CA LYS A 284 -16.28 -0.83 -5.59
C LYS A 284 -15.16 -1.18 -6.56
N ALA A 285 -14.55 -2.32 -6.34
CA ALA A 285 -13.60 -2.85 -7.30
C ALA A 285 -14.21 -2.90 -8.70
N PRO A 286 -13.50 -2.47 -9.73
CA PRO A 286 -13.91 -2.68 -11.11
C PRO A 286 -14.14 -4.19 -11.37
N ALA A 287 -15.01 -4.52 -12.33
CA ALA A 287 -15.27 -5.93 -12.67
C ALA A 287 -14.01 -6.67 -13.14
N SER A 288 -13.03 -5.94 -13.69
CA SER A 288 -11.71 -6.42 -14.08
C SER A 288 -10.72 -6.53 -12.92
N HIS A 289 -11.08 -6.03 -11.73
CA HIS A 289 -10.18 -6.03 -10.58
C HIS A 289 -10.18 -7.40 -9.90
N ARG A 290 -9.48 -8.32 -10.52
CA ARG A 290 -9.03 -9.58 -9.90
C ARG A 290 -7.57 -9.72 -10.22
N SER A 291 -6.77 -10.17 -9.27
CA SER A 291 -5.34 -10.33 -9.48
C SER A 291 -5.05 -11.15 -10.75
N GLY A 292 -4.31 -10.55 -11.67
CA GLY A 292 -3.96 -11.14 -12.96
C GLY A 292 -4.97 -10.92 -14.10
N ALA A 293 -6.16 -10.36 -13.85
CA ALA A 293 -7.14 -10.11 -14.92
C ALA A 293 -6.66 -9.03 -15.91
N GLU A 294 -5.80 -8.11 -15.46
CA GLU A 294 -5.23 -7.05 -16.29
C GLU A 294 -4.31 -7.58 -17.39
N ILE A 295 -3.67 -8.74 -17.17
CA ILE A 295 -2.77 -9.36 -18.17
C ILE A 295 -3.55 -9.96 -19.32
N VAL A 296 -4.80 -10.33 -19.08
CA VAL A 296 -5.64 -11.05 -20.03
C VAL A 296 -6.67 -10.15 -20.70
N SER A 297 -6.81 -8.86 -20.30
CA SER A 297 -7.58 -7.89 -21.04
C SER A 297 -6.89 -7.62 -22.37
N GLU A 298 -7.57 -7.93 -23.47
CA GLU A 298 -7.18 -7.45 -24.79
C GLU A 298 -7.46 -5.92 -24.80
N ASP A 299 -6.44 -5.12 -25.12
CA ASP A 299 -6.58 -3.67 -25.35
C ASP A 299 -7.49 -3.39 -26.55
#